data_0239b8866f667760878682120ae906af
#
_entry.id   0239b8866f667760878682120ae906af
#
_cell.length_a   1.000
_cell.length_b   1.000
_cell.length_c   1.000
_cell.angle_alpha   90.00
_cell.angle_beta   90.00
_cell.angle_gamma   90.00
#
_symmetry.space_group_name_H-M   'P 1'
#
loop_
_entity.id
_entity.type
_entity.pdbx_description
1 polymer ?
#
loop_
_entity_poly.entity_id
_entity_poly.type
_entity_poly.pdbx_seq_one_letter_code
_entity_poly.pdbx_strand_id
1 'polypeptide(L)'
;MKFFTAVVAALAVTGTSAFAPSPKFGVRPASFELEAKKSIEDVADELKGKRVLVRCDVNVPLDGKTITDDTRIRSSIPTIKFLQEKGAIVTVCSHLGRPKDGPEDKFSLGPCAERMAELLDCDVKLAPDCIGDDVAAMVADAKEGDVIMLENTRFYKEETKNEAEFVEKLAKPFDMFVNDAFGTAHRAHASTEGVTKFLSPSVSGFLLAKELEYLDGAITSGEKPMAAIVGGSKVSSKITVLEALLDKCEKIIIGGGMVFTFLKAKGLNVGTSLVEDDFVDTAKEVMAKAEKLGKTILLPSDIIIADKFAPDAETQVVAADAIPDGWMGLDNGPATTAEQKEFLS
;
A
#
# COMPACT_ATOMS: atom_id res chain seq x y z
N MET A 1 18.90 26.66 7.40
CA MET A 1 17.58 26.03 7.62
C MET A 1 17.52 24.84 6.66
N LYS A 2 17.89 23.66 7.15
CA LYS A 2 17.86 22.42 6.36
C LYS A 2 16.51 21.77 6.60
N PHE A 3 15.73 21.56 5.55
CA PHE A 3 14.45 20.86 5.65
C PHE A 3 14.71 19.35 5.75
N PHE A 4 14.31 18.75 6.86
CA PHE A 4 14.23 17.29 6.99
C PHE A 4 12.94 16.82 6.30
N THR A 5 13.06 15.95 5.32
CA THR A 5 11.92 15.28 4.71
C THR A 5 11.60 14.03 5.54
N ALA A 6 10.54 14.10 6.33
CA ALA A 6 10.02 12.92 7.03
C ALA A 6 9.15 12.11 6.07
N VAL A 7 9.55 10.88 5.77
CA VAL A 7 8.72 9.93 5.00
C VAL A 7 7.90 9.09 5.98
N VAL A 8 6.59 9.32 6.01
CA VAL A 8 5.64 8.50 6.79
C VAL A 8 5.14 7.37 5.90
N ALA A 9 5.70 6.17 6.06
CA ALA A 9 5.20 4.97 5.39
C ALA A 9 4.17 4.25 6.28
N ALA A 10 2.88 4.46 6.02
CA ALA A 10 1.80 3.71 6.65
C ALA A 10 1.49 2.46 5.82
N LEU A 11 2.06 1.31 6.21
CA LEU A 11 1.76 -0.01 5.61
C LEU A 11 0.71 -0.72 6.47
N ALA A 12 -0.55 -0.71 6.01
CA ALA A 12 -1.60 -1.53 6.59
C ALA A 12 -1.60 -2.91 5.88
N VAL A 13 -1.08 -3.94 6.53
CA VAL A 13 -1.17 -5.32 6.04
C VAL A 13 -2.14 -6.10 6.91
N THR A 14 -3.26 -6.52 6.33
CA THR A 14 -4.16 -7.51 6.92
C THR A 14 -4.19 -8.74 6.02
N GLY A 15 -3.73 -9.89 6.52
CA GLY A 15 -3.87 -11.16 5.78
C GLY A 15 -2.98 -12.26 6.32
N THR A 16 -3.60 -13.23 7.00
CA THR A 16 -3.01 -14.48 7.43
C THR A 16 -2.87 -15.45 6.27
N SER A 17 -1.66 -15.96 6.02
CA SER A 17 -1.48 -17.23 5.30
C SER A 17 -0.35 -18.02 5.95
N ALA A 18 -0.64 -19.26 6.28
CA ALA A 18 0.27 -20.22 6.91
C ALA A 18 1.42 -20.61 5.95
N PHE A 19 2.65 -20.57 6.45
CA PHE A 19 3.83 -21.07 5.76
C PHE A 19 4.05 -22.55 6.09
N ALA A 20 4.15 -23.39 5.04
CA ALA A 20 4.70 -24.73 5.12
C ALA A 20 6.21 -24.69 4.87
N PRO A 21 7.04 -25.54 5.52
CA PRO A 21 8.49 -25.48 5.34
C PRO A 21 8.92 -26.13 4.02
N SER A 22 9.70 -25.39 3.23
CA SER A 22 10.33 -25.86 2.00
C SER A 22 11.71 -26.46 2.24
N PRO A 23 12.13 -27.46 1.41
CA PRO A 23 13.39 -28.17 1.59
C PRO A 23 14.61 -27.33 1.19
N LYS A 24 15.70 -27.54 1.92
CA LYS A 24 17.01 -26.93 1.67
C LYS A 24 17.59 -27.43 0.34
N PHE A 25 17.68 -26.55 -0.65
CA PHE A 25 18.62 -26.68 -1.77
C PHE A 25 19.58 -25.51 -1.73
N GLY A 26 20.86 -25.82 -1.57
CA GLY A 26 21.93 -24.86 -1.65
C GLY A 26 22.19 -24.46 -3.09
N VAL A 27 21.74 -23.26 -3.45
CA VAL A 27 22.19 -22.54 -4.66
C VAL A 27 22.72 -21.19 -4.16
N ARG A 28 24.00 -20.90 -4.46
CA ARG A 28 24.57 -19.57 -4.27
C ARG A 28 23.65 -18.57 -4.98
N PRO A 29 23.24 -17.47 -4.33
CA PRO A 29 22.53 -16.42 -5.06
C PRO A 29 23.52 -15.84 -6.07
N ALA A 30 23.18 -15.94 -7.37
CA ALA A 30 23.68 -15.03 -8.36
C ALA A 30 23.35 -13.61 -7.85
N SER A 31 24.30 -12.69 -7.95
CA SER A 31 24.05 -11.29 -7.70
C SER A 31 22.87 -10.85 -8.59
N PHE A 32 21.69 -10.75 -8.01
CA PHE A 32 20.59 -10.05 -8.65
C PHE A 32 21.01 -8.58 -8.64
N GLU A 33 21.63 -8.12 -9.69
CA GLU A 33 21.53 -6.72 -10.07
C GLU A 33 20.03 -6.48 -10.27
N LEU A 34 19.43 -5.67 -9.39
CA LEU A 34 18.08 -5.16 -9.61
C LEU A 34 18.16 -4.37 -10.92
N GLU A 35 17.68 -4.98 -12.02
CA GLU A 35 17.41 -4.21 -13.23
C GLU A 35 16.52 -3.03 -12.84
N ALA A 36 16.89 -1.82 -13.29
CA ALA A 36 16.14 -0.61 -13.00
C ALA A 36 14.66 -0.85 -13.34
N LYS A 37 13.77 -0.57 -12.38
CA LYS A 37 12.34 -0.78 -12.56
C LYS A 37 11.87 0.09 -13.71
N LYS A 38 11.45 -0.52 -14.81
CA LYS A 38 11.03 0.19 -16.03
C LYS A 38 9.76 1.01 -15.77
N SER A 39 9.77 2.24 -16.27
CA SER A 39 8.62 3.15 -16.27
C SER A 39 7.98 3.21 -17.67
N ILE A 40 6.82 3.87 -17.76
CA ILE A 40 6.17 4.12 -19.07
C ILE A 40 7.04 4.98 -20.00
N GLU A 41 7.96 5.79 -19.48
CA GLU A 41 8.89 6.59 -20.30
C GLU A 41 9.89 5.72 -21.03
N ASP A 42 10.34 4.62 -20.39
CA ASP A 42 11.33 3.68 -20.98
C ASP A 42 10.78 2.89 -22.17
N VAL A 43 9.44 2.86 -22.33
CA VAL A 43 8.73 2.15 -23.40
C VAL A 43 7.91 3.09 -24.29
N ALA A 44 8.16 4.40 -24.20
CA ALA A 44 7.37 5.42 -24.89
C ALA A 44 7.23 5.21 -26.41
N ASP A 45 8.28 4.74 -27.04
CA ASP A 45 8.30 4.49 -28.50
C ASP A 45 7.54 3.21 -28.91
N GLU A 46 7.23 2.35 -27.94
CA GLU A 46 6.50 1.08 -28.18
C GLU A 46 4.98 1.24 -28.01
N LEU A 47 4.49 2.39 -27.50
CA LEU A 47 3.10 2.57 -27.04
C LEU A 47 2.10 2.75 -28.19
N LYS A 48 2.54 3.27 -29.34
CA LYS A 48 1.63 3.62 -30.45
C LYS A 48 0.85 2.40 -30.95
N GLY A 49 -0.49 2.52 -30.95
CA GLY A 49 -1.41 1.46 -31.37
C GLY A 49 -1.50 0.27 -30.40
N LYS A 50 -0.80 0.30 -29.27
CA LYS A 50 -0.87 -0.77 -28.25
C LYS A 50 -2.10 -0.62 -27.38
N ARG A 51 -2.73 -1.76 -27.06
CA ARG A 51 -3.81 -1.88 -26.09
C ARG A 51 -3.19 -2.06 -24.70
N VAL A 52 -3.26 -1.01 -23.90
CA VAL A 52 -2.57 -0.94 -22.61
C VAL A 52 -3.57 -1.07 -21.48
N LEU A 53 -3.42 -2.12 -20.66
CA LEU A 53 -4.15 -2.24 -19.41
C LEU A 53 -3.43 -1.43 -18.32
N VAL A 54 -4.11 -0.41 -17.78
CA VAL A 54 -3.56 0.46 -16.73
C VAL A 54 -4.27 0.18 -15.41
N ARG A 55 -3.54 -0.29 -14.41
CA ARG A 55 -4.07 -0.47 -13.05
C ARG A 55 -3.94 0.83 -12.27
N CYS A 56 -5.06 1.52 -12.06
CA CYS A 56 -5.17 2.72 -11.23
C CYS A 56 -5.82 2.40 -9.87
N ASP A 57 -5.59 3.24 -8.87
CA ASP A 57 -6.36 3.22 -7.61
C ASP A 57 -7.35 4.39 -7.62
N VAL A 58 -8.54 4.15 -8.17
CA VAL A 58 -9.66 5.10 -8.15
C VAL A 58 -10.72 4.73 -7.10
N ASN A 59 -10.30 4.05 -6.03
CA ASN A 59 -11.16 3.73 -4.89
C ASN A 59 -11.42 4.99 -4.04
N VAL A 60 -12.25 5.87 -4.56
CA VAL A 60 -12.62 7.17 -3.97
C VAL A 60 -13.76 7.03 -2.96
N PRO A 61 -13.87 7.93 -1.97
CA PRO A 61 -15.03 7.99 -1.10
C PRO A 61 -16.24 8.54 -1.87
N LEU A 62 -17.40 7.89 -1.68
CA LEU A 62 -18.67 8.25 -2.29
C LEU A 62 -19.72 8.57 -1.22
N ASP A 63 -20.54 9.58 -1.49
CA ASP A 63 -21.84 9.78 -0.84
C ASP A 63 -22.93 9.47 -1.89
N GLY A 64 -23.55 8.30 -1.76
CA GLY A 64 -24.38 7.73 -2.84
C GLY A 64 -23.53 7.47 -4.09
N LYS A 65 -23.79 8.22 -5.17
CA LYS A 65 -22.99 8.21 -6.42
C LYS A 65 -22.09 9.45 -6.58
N THR A 66 -22.10 10.36 -5.60
CA THR A 66 -21.30 11.58 -5.66
C THR A 66 -19.91 11.35 -5.08
N ILE A 67 -18.87 11.65 -5.84
CA ILE A 67 -17.49 11.59 -5.35
C ILE A 67 -17.25 12.77 -4.41
N THR A 68 -16.83 12.49 -3.16
CA THR A 68 -16.53 13.51 -2.15
C THR A 68 -15.07 13.94 -2.15
N ASP A 69 -14.17 13.09 -2.66
CA ASP A 69 -12.75 13.39 -2.85
C ASP A 69 -12.25 12.66 -4.10
N ASP A 70 -11.80 13.41 -5.11
CA ASP A 70 -11.32 12.91 -6.40
C ASP A 70 -9.79 12.84 -6.51
N THR A 71 -9.06 13.05 -5.41
CA THR A 71 -7.59 13.13 -5.38
C THR A 71 -6.95 11.91 -6.04
N ARG A 72 -7.49 10.70 -5.83
CA ARG A 72 -6.95 9.47 -6.43
C ARG A 72 -7.13 9.41 -7.94
N ILE A 73 -8.27 9.90 -8.46
CA ILE A 73 -8.50 9.98 -9.89
C ILE A 73 -7.52 10.99 -10.51
N ARG A 74 -7.38 12.17 -9.90
CA ARG A 74 -6.42 13.20 -10.35
C ARG A 74 -5.00 12.69 -10.41
N SER A 75 -4.61 11.85 -9.45
CA SER A 75 -3.25 11.29 -9.39
C SER A 75 -2.94 10.33 -10.54
N SER A 76 -3.95 9.71 -11.15
CA SER A 76 -3.76 8.79 -12.29
C SER A 76 -3.78 9.51 -13.66
N ILE A 77 -4.29 10.75 -13.71
CA ILE A 77 -4.43 11.51 -14.96
C ILE A 77 -3.10 11.69 -15.73
N PRO A 78 -1.98 12.04 -15.10
CA PRO A 78 -0.71 12.21 -15.82
C PRO A 78 -0.29 10.96 -16.60
N THR A 79 -0.41 9.78 -16.01
CA THR A 79 -0.10 8.50 -16.67
C THR A 79 -1.02 8.24 -17.85
N ILE A 80 -2.33 8.46 -17.69
CA ILE A 80 -3.32 8.23 -18.75
C ILE A 80 -3.07 9.20 -19.92
N LYS A 81 -2.88 10.50 -19.65
CA LYS A 81 -2.58 11.51 -20.68
C LYS A 81 -1.31 11.17 -21.47
N PHE A 82 -0.26 10.78 -20.79
CA PHE A 82 0.99 10.39 -21.46
C PHE A 82 0.76 9.22 -22.43
N LEU A 83 0.03 8.18 -21.99
CA LEU A 83 -0.29 7.04 -22.84
C LEU A 83 -1.15 7.45 -24.07
N GLN A 84 -2.14 8.31 -23.87
CA GLN A 84 -2.95 8.87 -24.96
C GLN A 84 -2.10 9.66 -25.96
N GLU A 85 -1.25 10.56 -25.47
CA GLU A 85 -0.36 11.40 -26.30
C GLU A 85 0.62 10.55 -27.12
N LYS A 86 0.99 9.36 -26.60
CA LYS A 86 1.82 8.39 -27.32
C LYS A 86 1.03 7.48 -28.27
N GLY A 87 -0.29 7.69 -28.40
CA GLY A 87 -1.14 6.94 -29.32
C GLY A 87 -1.50 5.54 -28.83
N ALA A 88 -1.43 5.26 -27.52
CA ALA A 88 -1.92 4.02 -26.96
C ALA A 88 -3.46 4.00 -26.90
N ILE A 89 -4.05 2.79 -26.93
CA ILE A 89 -5.44 2.53 -26.58
C ILE A 89 -5.45 2.21 -25.08
N VAL A 90 -6.00 3.11 -24.28
CA VAL A 90 -5.88 3.03 -22.81
C VAL A 90 -7.10 2.36 -22.23
N THR A 91 -6.91 1.30 -21.45
CA THR A 91 -7.97 0.69 -20.66
C THR A 91 -7.61 0.69 -19.19
N VAL A 92 -8.38 1.45 -18.40
CA VAL A 92 -8.18 1.58 -16.96
C VAL A 92 -8.93 0.49 -16.23
N CYS A 93 -8.25 -0.23 -15.34
CA CYS A 93 -8.88 -1.14 -14.39
C CYS A 93 -8.63 -0.68 -12.95
N SER A 94 -9.64 -0.84 -12.11
CA SER A 94 -9.56 -0.49 -10.70
C SER A 94 -10.55 -1.29 -9.86
N HIS A 95 -10.51 -1.04 -8.55
CA HIS A 95 -11.51 -1.51 -7.62
C HIS A 95 -12.18 -0.33 -6.91
N LEU A 96 -13.40 -0.54 -6.44
CA LEU A 96 -14.15 0.41 -5.61
C LEU A 96 -14.83 -0.35 -4.46
N GLY A 97 -14.56 0.08 -3.24
CA GLY A 97 -15.16 -0.50 -2.04
C GLY A 97 -14.83 -1.98 -1.81
N ARG A 98 -15.78 -2.67 -1.20
CA ARG A 98 -15.70 -4.10 -0.86
C ARG A 98 -17.02 -4.80 -1.15
N PRO A 99 -17.38 -5.05 -2.42
CA PRO A 99 -18.56 -5.84 -2.77
C PRO A 99 -18.43 -7.24 -2.18
N LYS A 100 -19.55 -7.84 -1.78
CA LYS A 100 -19.56 -9.15 -1.11
C LYS A 100 -20.01 -10.28 -2.04
N ASP A 101 -21.03 -10.02 -2.86
CA ASP A 101 -21.75 -11.05 -3.59
C ASP A 101 -21.91 -10.75 -5.10
N GLY A 102 -20.89 -10.14 -5.71
CA GLY A 102 -20.88 -9.81 -7.14
C GLY A 102 -21.18 -8.34 -7.42
N PRO A 103 -21.71 -8.00 -8.60
CA PRO A 103 -22.00 -6.62 -9.00
C PRO A 103 -23.04 -5.95 -8.08
N GLU A 104 -22.67 -4.80 -7.53
CA GLU A 104 -23.54 -3.94 -6.74
C GLU A 104 -23.44 -2.50 -7.31
N ASP A 105 -24.56 -1.90 -7.71
CA ASP A 105 -24.62 -0.58 -8.37
C ASP A 105 -23.86 0.53 -7.59
N LYS A 106 -23.89 0.48 -6.26
CA LYS A 106 -23.15 1.42 -5.40
C LYS A 106 -21.62 1.32 -5.49
N PHE A 107 -21.11 0.23 -6.06
CA PHE A 107 -19.69 -0.02 -6.27
C PHE A 107 -19.31 -0.04 -7.76
N SER A 108 -20.21 0.41 -8.66
CA SER A 108 -19.88 0.62 -10.06
C SER A 108 -18.84 1.73 -10.20
N LEU A 109 -17.93 1.57 -11.15
CA LEU A 109 -16.94 2.58 -11.51
C LEU A 109 -17.49 3.70 -12.43
N GLY A 110 -18.78 3.69 -12.73
CA GLY A 110 -19.44 4.73 -13.55
C GLY A 110 -19.11 6.15 -13.11
N PRO A 111 -19.33 6.55 -11.84
CA PRO A 111 -18.97 7.89 -11.36
C PRO A 111 -17.48 8.22 -11.53
N CYS A 112 -16.59 7.23 -11.41
CA CYS A 112 -15.15 7.43 -11.63
C CYS A 112 -14.83 7.64 -13.12
N ALA A 113 -15.52 6.95 -14.03
CA ALA A 113 -15.37 7.13 -15.47
C ALA A 113 -15.84 8.54 -15.90
N GLU A 114 -16.98 8.98 -15.43
CA GLU A 114 -17.50 10.33 -15.68
C GLU A 114 -16.52 11.40 -15.18
N ARG A 115 -16.02 11.26 -13.94
CA ARG A 115 -15.06 12.21 -13.39
C ARG A 115 -13.72 12.19 -14.12
N MET A 116 -13.27 11.03 -14.57
CA MET A 116 -12.04 10.88 -15.36
C MET A 116 -12.21 11.55 -16.73
N ALA A 117 -13.37 11.41 -17.39
CA ALA A 117 -13.69 12.08 -18.66
C ALA A 117 -13.58 13.60 -18.54
N GLU A 118 -14.15 14.20 -17.47
CA GLU A 118 -14.02 15.63 -17.20
C GLU A 118 -12.57 16.09 -17.04
N LEU A 119 -11.73 15.30 -16.34
CA LEU A 119 -10.34 15.66 -16.06
C LEU A 119 -9.42 15.46 -17.28
N LEU A 120 -9.77 14.53 -18.16
CA LEU A 120 -9.05 14.26 -19.41
C LEU A 120 -9.51 15.17 -20.56
N ASP A 121 -10.68 15.80 -20.43
CA ASP A 121 -11.35 16.54 -21.49
C ASP A 121 -11.60 15.67 -22.76
N CYS A 122 -12.00 14.40 -22.53
CA CYS A 122 -12.33 13.44 -23.57
C CYS A 122 -13.38 12.42 -23.10
N ASP A 123 -13.93 11.63 -24.03
CA ASP A 123 -14.86 10.55 -23.68
C ASP A 123 -14.11 9.39 -22.98
N VAL A 124 -14.66 8.92 -21.86
CA VAL A 124 -14.19 7.71 -21.15
C VAL A 124 -15.36 6.73 -21.11
N LYS A 125 -15.28 5.68 -21.91
CA LYS A 125 -16.33 4.67 -22.03
C LYS A 125 -16.25 3.69 -20.89
N LEU A 126 -17.35 3.53 -20.12
CA LEU A 126 -17.44 2.45 -19.13
C LEU A 126 -17.76 1.14 -19.86
N ALA A 127 -16.93 0.11 -19.66
CA ALA A 127 -17.21 -1.22 -20.15
C ALA A 127 -18.32 -1.90 -19.32
N PRO A 128 -19.08 -2.84 -19.90
CA PRO A 128 -20.16 -3.52 -19.16
C PRO A 128 -19.67 -4.46 -18.05
N ASP A 129 -18.39 -4.85 -18.10
CA ASP A 129 -17.72 -5.71 -17.12
C ASP A 129 -16.20 -5.43 -17.11
N CYS A 130 -15.45 -6.19 -16.32
CA CYS A 130 -13.98 -6.15 -16.36
C CYS A 130 -13.37 -7.28 -17.21
N ILE A 131 -14.13 -8.30 -17.59
CA ILE A 131 -13.73 -9.43 -18.44
C ILE A 131 -14.86 -9.78 -19.40
N GLY A 132 -14.58 -10.64 -20.38
CA GLY A 132 -15.60 -11.20 -21.27
C GLY A 132 -15.50 -10.70 -22.72
N ASP A 133 -16.35 -11.27 -23.58
CA ASP A 133 -16.28 -11.02 -25.03
C ASP A 133 -16.72 -9.60 -25.38
N ASP A 134 -17.68 -9.02 -24.67
CA ASP A 134 -18.13 -7.63 -24.89
C ASP A 134 -17.01 -6.63 -24.56
N VAL A 135 -16.24 -6.88 -23.49
CA VAL A 135 -15.06 -6.08 -23.13
C VAL A 135 -13.98 -6.24 -24.21
N ALA A 136 -13.70 -7.45 -24.65
CA ALA A 136 -12.73 -7.73 -25.70
C ALA A 136 -13.11 -7.04 -27.02
N ALA A 137 -14.39 -7.08 -27.41
CA ALA A 137 -14.90 -6.37 -28.59
C ALA A 137 -14.74 -4.84 -28.46
N MET A 138 -15.12 -4.27 -27.30
CA MET A 138 -14.97 -2.81 -27.04
C MET A 138 -13.52 -2.37 -27.16
N VAL A 139 -12.55 -3.14 -26.62
CA VAL A 139 -11.12 -2.87 -26.72
C VAL A 139 -10.59 -3.01 -28.15
N ALA A 140 -11.11 -4.01 -28.89
CA ALA A 140 -10.70 -4.23 -30.29
C ALA A 140 -11.21 -3.11 -31.23
N ASP A 141 -12.38 -2.53 -30.98
CA ASP A 141 -12.96 -1.46 -31.76
C ASP A 141 -12.43 -0.07 -31.42
N ALA A 142 -11.67 0.05 -30.32
CA ALA A 142 -11.10 1.32 -29.86
C ALA A 142 -9.94 1.78 -30.74
N LYS A 143 -9.74 3.11 -30.78
CA LYS A 143 -8.71 3.77 -31.60
C LYS A 143 -7.60 4.34 -30.73
N GLU A 144 -6.48 4.67 -31.38
CA GLU A 144 -5.37 5.38 -30.74
C GLU A 144 -5.89 6.63 -29.98
N GLY A 145 -5.55 6.73 -28.70
CA GLY A 145 -5.97 7.81 -27.82
C GLY A 145 -7.31 7.61 -27.10
N ASP A 146 -8.10 6.58 -27.47
CA ASP A 146 -9.33 6.25 -26.73
C ASP A 146 -9.03 5.79 -25.32
N VAL A 147 -9.96 6.12 -24.39
CA VAL A 147 -9.91 5.67 -22.99
C VAL A 147 -11.16 4.87 -22.66
N ILE A 148 -10.94 3.67 -22.13
CA ILE A 148 -11.98 2.77 -21.63
C ILE A 148 -11.76 2.59 -20.13
N MET A 149 -12.82 2.59 -19.33
CA MET A 149 -12.79 2.15 -17.94
C MET A 149 -13.51 0.80 -17.83
N LEU A 150 -12.85 -0.19 -17.27
CA LEU A 150 -13.49 -1.46 -16.93
C LEU A 150 -14.38 -1.30 -15.70
N GLU A 151 -15.34 -2.19 -15.53
CA GLU A 151 -16.07 -2.30 -14.28
C GLU A 151 -15.19 -2.82 -13.14
N ASN A 152 -15.71 -2.70 -11.93
CA ASN A 152 -15.01 -3.00 -10.68
C ASN A 152 -14.49 -4.44 -10.65
N THR A 153 -13.17 -4.60 -10.67
CA THR A 153 -12.54 -5.94 -10.66
C THR A 153 -12.92 -6.77 -9.44
N ARG A 154 -13.29 -6.13 -8.32
CA ARG A 154 -13.72 -6.82 -7.10
C ARG A 154 -15.15 -7.36 -7.14
N PHE A 155 -15.88 -7.19 -8.22
CA PHE A 155 -17.11 -7.95 -8.43
C PHE A 155 -16.84 -9.45 -8.56
N TYR A 156 -15.58 -9.81 -8.81
CA TYR A 156 -15.08 -11.17 -8.87
C TYR A 156 -14.20 -11.49 -7.66
N LYS A 157 -14.53 -12.58 -6.94
CA LYS A 157 -13.72 -13.04 -5.78
C LYS A 157 -12.34 -13.55 -6.22
N GLU A 158 -12.25 -13.98 -7.47
CA GLU A 158 -11.05 -14.46 -8.18
C GLU A 158 -9.98 -13.36 -8.29
N GLU A 159 -10.37 -12.09 -8.35
CA GLU A 159 -9.46 -10.93 -8.36
C GLU A 159 -8.52 -10.98 -7.16
N THR A 160 -9.08 -11.05 -5.94
CA THR A 160 -8.28 -11.01 -4.71
C THR A 160 -7.53 -12.30 -4.41
N LYS A 161 -7.95 -13.41 -5.01
CA LYS A 161 -7.30 -14.72 -4.90
C LYS A 161 -6.23 -14.94 -5.98
N ASN A 162 -6.17 -14.04 -6.96
CA ASN A 162 -5.24 -14.15 -8.09
C ASN A 162 -5.41 -15.45 -8.88
N GLU A 163 -6.68 -15.82 -9.14
CA GLU A 163 -7.00 -17.08 -9.83
C GLU A 163 -6.60 -16.99 -11.31
N ALA A 164 -5.83 -18.00 -11.77
CA ALA A 164 -5.20 -18.00 -13.09
C ALA A 164 -6.17 -17.82 -14.26
N GLU A 165 -7.34 -18.47 -14.20
CA GLU A 165 -8.35 -18.36 -15.26
C GLU A 165 -8.94 -16.94 -15.36
N PHE A 166 -9.15 -16.27 -14.23
CA PHE A 166 -9.61 -14.89 -14.22
C PHE A 166 -8.52 -13.96 -14.75
N VAL A 167 -7.26 -14.17 -14.32
CA VAL A 167 -6.11 -13.39 -14.81
C VAL A 167 -5.97 -13.47 -16.32
N GLU A 168 -6.07 -14.69 -16.89
CA GLU A 168 -5.99 -14.90 -18.33
C GLU A 168 -7.10 -14.15 -19.07
N LYS A 169 -8.35 -14.24 -18.59
CA LYS A 169 -9.49 -13.51 -19.16
C LYS A 169 -9.29 -12.00 -19.10
N LEU A 170 -8.77 -11.49 -17.97
CA LEU A 170 -8.51 -10.06 -17.80
C LEU A 170 -7.38 -9.56 -18.71
N ALA A 171 -6.32 -10.36 -18.89
CA ALA A 171 -5.17 -9.96 -19.69
C ALA A 171 -5.39 -10.08 -21.20
N LYS A 172 -6.23 -11.04 -21.64
CA LYS A 172 -6.40 -11.46 -23.05
C LYS A 172 -6.58 -10.31 -24.07
N PRO A 173 -7.36 -9.24 -23.79
CA PRO A 173 -7.56 -8.16 -24.76
C PRO A 173 -6.34 -7.24 -24.96
N PHE A 174 -5.31 -7.33 -24.13
CA PHE A 174 -4.26 -6.32 -24.02
C PHE A 174 -2.89 -6.81 -24.49
N ASP A 175 -2.01 -5.84 -24.82
CA ASP A 175 -0.65 -6.10 -25.29
C ASP A 175 0.39 -5.79 -24.19
N MET A 176 0.09 -4.82 -23.31
CA MET A 176 1.00 -4.30 -22.29
C MET A 176 0.25 -4.02 -20.98
N PHE A 177 1.01 -3.96 -19.89
CA PHE A 177 0.48 -3.62 -18.57
C PHE A 177 1.23 -2.45 -17.94
N VAL A 178 0.48 -1.52 -17.36
CA VAL A 178 1.00 -0.41 -16.57
C VAL A 178 0.40 -0.48 -15.16
N ASN A 179 1.25 -0.58 -14.15
CA ASN A 179 0.81 -0.45 -12.76
C ASN A 179 1.02 0.98 -12.28
N ASP A 180 -0.07 1.68 -11.96
CA ASP A 180 -0.05 3.03 -11.40
C ASP A 180 -0.80 3.11 -10.06
N ALA A 181 -0.95 1.97 -9.39
CA ALA A 181 -1.70 1.80 -8.15
C ALA A 181 -0.79 1.41 -6.99
N PHE A 182 0.06 2.32 -6.50
CA PHE A 182 0.98 2.07 -5.39
C PHE A 182 0.28 1.49 -4.15
N GLY A 183 -0.88 2.03 -3.78
CA GLY A 183 -1.64 1.57 -2.61
C GLY A 183 -2.06 0.10 -2.63
N THR A 184 -2.06 -0.55 -3.80
CA THR A 184 -2.38 -1.97 -3.99
C THR A 184 -1.21 -2.82 -4.47
N ALA A 185 -0.07 -2.23 -4.81
CA ALA A 185 1.07 -2.91 -5.38
C ALA A 185 1.68 -4.00 -4.47
N HIS A 186 1.48 -3.89 -3.15
CA HIS A 186 1.92 -4.87 -2.16
C HIS A 186 1.05 -6.14 -2.10
N ARG A 187 -0.03 -6.23 -2.90
CA ARG A 187 -0.97 -7.36 -2.90
C ARG A 187 -0.83 -8.16 -4.20
N ALA A 188 -0.67 -9.48 -4.08
CA ALA A 188 -0.68 -10.39 -5.22
C ALA A 188 -2.11 -10.65 -5.71
N HIS A 189 -2.78 -9.63 -6.25
CA HIS A 189 -4.10 -9.75 -6.87
C HIS A 189 -3.98 -9.98 -8.38
N ALA A 190 -5.06 -10.43 -9.02
CA ALA A 190 -5.10 -10.67 -10.46
C ALA A 190 -4.70 -9.43 -11.26
N SER A 191 -5.31 -8.27 -10.95
CA SER A 191 -5.07 -7.00 -11.65
C SER A 191 -3.78 -6.26 -11.25
N THR A 192 -2.97 -6.79 -10.31
CA THR A 192 -1.69 -6.19 -9.90
C THR A 192 -0.50 -7.09 -10.23
N GLU A 193 -0.52 -8.36 -9.80
CA GLU A 193 0.57 -9.32 -10.02
C GLU A 193 0.23 -10.33 -11.12
N GLY A 194 -1.00 -10.88 -11.11
CA GLY A 194 -1.36 -11.96 -12.02
C GLY A 194 -1.19 -11.61 -13.48
N VAL A 195 -1.69 -10.44 -13.92
CA VAL A 195 -1.61 -9.98 -15.31
C VAL A 195 -0.19 -9.83 -15.83
N THR A 196 0.81 -9.60 -14.96
CA THR A 196 2.21 -9.47 -15.37
C THR A 196 2.80 -10.77 -15.92
N LYS A 197 2.15 -11.91 -15.68
CA LYS A 197 2.54 -13.20 -16.23
C LYS A 197 2.12 -13.38 -17.68
N PHE A 198 1.17 -12.58 -18.15
CA PHE A 198 0.59 -12.65 -19.49
C PHE A 198 0.93 -11.44 -20.36
N LEU A 199 1.19 -10.29 -19.75
CA LEU A 199 1.43 -9.02 -20.45
C LEU A 199 2.89 -8.60 -20.33
N SER A 200 3.52 -8.30 -21.45
CA SER A 200 4.92 -7.86 -21.51
C SER A 200 5.09 -6.81 -22.62
N PRO A 201 5.73 -5.67 -22.32
CA PRO A 201 6.29 -5.29 -21.01
C PRO A 201 5.22 -4.95 -19.96
N SER A 202 5.60 -5.15 -18.69
CA SER A 202 4.86 -4.67 -17.52
C SER A 202 5.70 -3.61 -16.83
N VAL A 203 5.19 -2.38 -16.76
CA VAL A 203 5.96 -1.20 -16.32
C VAL A 203 5.20 -0.38 -15.29
N SER A 204 5.89 0.54 -14.61
CA SER A 204 5.26 1.49 -13.69
C SER A 204 4.71 2.71 -14.42
N GLY A 205 3.53 3.19 -13.99
CA GLY A 205 3.07 4.53 -14.30
C GLY A 205 3.78 5.57 -13.45
N PHE A 206 3.53 6.85 -13.71
CA PHE A 206 4.21 7.97 -13.03
C PHE A 206 4.01 8.00 -11.52
N LEU A 207 2.79 7.69 -11.04
CA LEU A 207 2.52 7.67 -9.61
C LEU A 207 3.33 6.58 -8.91
N LEU A 208 3.30 5.36 -9.45
CA LEU A 208 4.07 4.24 -8.90
C LEU A 208 5.58 4.47 -9.02
N ALA A 209 6.07 5.00 -10.14
CA ALA A 209 7.48 5.30 -10.35
C ALA A 209 7.99 6.33 -9.33
N LYS A 210 7.22 7.40 -9.13
CA LYS A 210 7.53 8.45 -8.14
C LYS A 210 7.62 7.87 -6.72
N GLU A 211 6.65 7.06 -6.30
CA GLU A 211 6.67 6.42 -4.98
C GLU A 211 7.89 5.49 -4.81
N LEU A 212 8.22 4.72 -5.85
CA LEU A 212 9.39 3.85 -5.84
C LEU A 212 10.69 4.64 -5.77
N GLU A 213 10.81 5.75 -6.52
CA GLU A 213 11.99 6.63 -6.47
C GLU A 213 12.20 7.19 -5.07
N TYR A 214 11.14 7.70 -4.43
CA TYR A 214 11.23 8.25 -3.08
C TYR A 214 11.58 7.17 -2.04
N LEU A 215 10.93 6.00 -2.11
CA LEU A 215 11.15 4.93 -1.13
C LEU A 215 12.49 4.22 -1.33
N ASP A 216 12.81 3.81 -2.56
CA ASP A 216 14.09 3.18 -2.86
C ASP A 216 15.24 4.18 -2.66
N GLY A 217 15.06 5.43 -3.11
CA GLY A 217 16.04 6.51 -2.92
C GLY A 217 16.32 6.79 -1.45
N ALA A 218 15.27 6.88 -0.62
CA ALA A 218 15.44 7.06 0.82
C ALA A 218 16.19 5.88 1.48
N ILE A 219 15.87 4.64 1.06
CA ILE A 219 16.43 3.44 1.68
C ILE A 219 17.85 3.12 1.19
N THR A 220 18.14 3.36 -0.11
CA THR A 220 19.40 2.94 -0.76
C THR A 220 20.47 4.03 -0.80
N SER A 221 20.06 5.28 -1.03
CA SER A 221 20.95 6.43 -1.22
C SER A 221 20.60 7.64 -0.35
N GLY A 222 19.63 7.50 0.56
CA GLY A 222 19.20 8.57 1.46
C GLY A 222 20.32 9.05 2.40
N GLU A 223 20.23 10.32 2.81
CA GLU A 223 21.14 10.88 3.82
C GLU A 223 21.02 10.10 5.13
N LYS A 224 22.16 9.86 5.78
CA LYS A 224 22.24 9.22 7.09
C LYS A 224 22.44 10.30 8.19
N PRO A 225 21.89 10.09 9.41
CA PRO A 225 21.14 8.92 9.87
C PRO A 225 19.70 8.89 9.35
N MET A 226 19.18 7.69 9.06
CA MET A 226 17.79 7.45 8.65
C MET A 226 16.95 7.01 9.85
N ALA A 227 15.76 7.63 10.00
CA ALA A 227 14.79 7.25 11.01
C ALA A 227 13.53 6.65 10.36
N ALA A 228 13.01 5.56 10.95
CA ALA A 228 11.72 4.97 10.57
C ALA A 228 10.70 5.15 11.70
N ILE A 229 9.47 5.50 11.33
CA ILE A 229 8.32 5.53 12.25
C ILE A 229 7.39 4.40 11.85
N VAL A 230 7.21 3.43 12.75
CA VAL A 230 6.38 2.25 12.50
C VAL A 230 5.23 2.23 13.48
N GLY A 231 4.01 2.37 12.96
CA GLY A 231 2.76 2.30 13.72
C GLY A 231 1.90 1.11 13.29
N GLY A 232 1.05 0.65 14.20
CA GLY A 232 0.10 -0.42 13.93
C GLY A 232 -0.53 -0.95 15.20
N SER A 233 -1.59 -1.75 15.06
CA SER A 233 -2.26 -2.38 16.21
C SER A 233 -1.58 -3.67 16.67
N LYS A 234 -0.84 -4.35 15.76
CA LYS A 234 -0.31 -5.71 16.00
C LYS A 234 1.17 -5.82 15.61
N VAL A 235 1.99 -6.36 16.50
CA VAL A 235 3.41 -6.70 16.27
C VAL A 235 3.51 -7.79 15.20
N SER A 236 2.68 -8.84 15.29
CA SER A 236 2.67 -9.99 14.36
C SER A 236 2.65 -9.59 12.89
N SER A 237 1.95 -8.51 12.57
CA SER A 237 1.85 -8.00 11.19
C SER A 237 3.03 -7.14 10.74
N LYS A 238 3.96 -6.80 11.64
CA LYS A 238 5.05 -5.84 11.40
C LYS A 238 6.45 -6.40 11.66
N ILE A 239 6.58 -7.62 12.19
CA ILE A 239 7.89 -8.21 12.54
C ILE A 239 8.86 -8.17 11.38
N THR A 240 8.46 -8.70 10.22
CA THR A 240 9.32 -8.75 9.02
C THR A 240 9.75 -7.35 8.56
N VAL A 241 8.85 -6.37 8.70
CA VAL A 241 9.13 -4.96 8.37
C VAL A 241 10.12 -4.38 9.37
N LEU A 242 9.92 -4.60 10.68
CA LEU A 242 10.83 -4.11 11.72
C LEU A 242 12.23 -4.69 11.57
N GLU A 243 12.33 -5.99 11.30
CA GLU A 243 13.62 -6.66 11.06
C GLU A 243 14.35 -6.09 9.84
N ALA A 244 13.64 -5.87 8.74
CA ALA A 244 14.20 -5.28 7.53
C ALA A 244 14.62 -3.81 7.73
N LEU A 245 13.89 -3.05 8.54
CA LEU A 245 14.23 -1.66 8.89
C LEU A 245 15.43 -1.57 9.82
N LEU A 246 15.62 -2.53 10.75
CA LEU A 246 16.82 -2.57 11.60
C LEU A 246 18.12 -2.70 10.80
N ASP A 247 18.08 -3.34 9.65
CA ASP A 247 19.26 -3.45 8.78
C ASP A 247 19.56 -2.14 8.02
N LYS A 248 18.57 -1.24 7.89
CA LYS A 248 18.63 -0.06 7.01
C LYS A 248 18.60 1.28 7.76
N CYS A 249 17.89 1.35 8.89
CA CYS A 249 17.70 2.58 9.66
C CYS A 249 18.59 2.60 10.90
N GLU A 250 19.02 3.77 11.30
CA GLU A 250 19.74 4.00 12.56
C GLU A 250 18.79 4.20 13.73
N LYS A 251 17.60 4.73 13.45
CA LYS A 251 16.60 5.10 14.45
C LYS A 251 15.22 4.52 14.07
N ILE A 252 14.52 3.92 15.00
CA ILE A 252 13.14 3.42 14.81
C ILE A 252 12.26 3.93 15.94
N ILE A 253 11.15 4.56 15.58
CA ILE A 253 10.08 4.94 16.51
C ILE A 253 8.95 3.93 16.36
N ILE A 254 8.55 3.28 17.45
CA ILE A 254 7.40 2.39 17.45
C ILE A 254 6.21 3.13 18.07
N GLY A 255 5.09 3.12 17.33
CA GLY A 255 3.83 3.77 17.72
C GLY A 255 2.61 2.88 17.54
N GLY A 256 1.43 3.42 17.89
CA GLY A 256 0.17 2.69 17.83
C GLY A 256 0.03 1.58 18.87
N GLY A 257 -1.00 0.75 18.76
CA GLY A 257 -1.32 -0.31 19.74
C GLY A 257 -0.23 -1.37 19.94
N MET A 258 0.63 -1.58 18.94
CA MET A 258 1.75 -2.53 19.05
C MET A 258 2.79 -2.13 20.12
N VAL A 259 2.85 -0.86 20.51
CA VAL A 259 3.72 -0.35 21.58
C VAL A 259 3.55 -1.14 22.86
N PHE A 260 2.31 -1.48 23.24
CA PHE A 260 2.03 -2.13 24.52
C PHE A 260 2.59 -3.55 24.59
N THR A 261 2.72 -4.25 23.46
CA THR A 261 3.44 -5.53 23.41
C THR A 261 4.94 -5.33 23.68
N PHE A 262 5.56 -4.26 23.19
CA PHE A 262 6.96 -3.92 23.49
C PHE A 262 7.15 -3.46 24.95
N LEU A 263 6.22 -2.66 25.50
CA LEU A 263 6.26 -2.25 26.92
C LEU A 263 6.12 -3.46 27.83
N LYS A 264 5.22 -4.41 27.53
CA LYS A 264 5.09 -5.67 28.25
C LYS A 264 6.34 -6.54 28.13
N ALA A 265 6.99 -6.55 26.95
CA ALA A 265 8.26 -7.22 26.74
C ALA A 265 9.41 -6.65 27.61
N LYS A 266 9.33 -5.35 27.98
CA LYS A 266 10.21 -4.72 28.98
C LYS A 266 9.81 -5.01 30.43
N GLY A 267 8.74 -5.78 30.67
CA GLY A 267 8.24 -6.13 31.99
C GLY A 267 7.33 -5.07 32.65
N LEU A 268 6.83 -4.08 31.86
CA LEU A 268 5.98 -3.03 32.38
C LEU A 268 4.52 -3.48 32.44
N ASN A 269 3.75 -2.93 33.41
CA ASN A 269 2.30 -3.09 33.43
C ASN A 269 1.67 -2.22 32.31
N VAL A 270 0.78 -2.80 31.54
CA VAL A 270 0.10 -2.13 30.43
C VAL A 270 -1.43 -2.10 30.59
N GLY A 271 -1.93 -2.45 31.79
CA GLY A 271 -3.36 -2.47 32.11
C GLY A 271 -4.17 -3.33 31.13
N THR A 272 -5.25 -2.78 30.61
CA THR A 272 -6.12 -3.41 29.60
C THR A 272 -5.77 -3.01 28.16
N SER A 273 -4.56 -2.46 27.93
CA SER A 273 -4.09 -2.06 26.61
C SER A 273 -4.01 -3.26 25.65
N LEU A 274 -4.04 -2.97 24.36
CA LEU A 274 -3.94 -3.99 23.31
C LEU A 274 -2.57 -4.67 23.33
N VAL A 275 -2.51 -5.96 23.65
CA VAL A 275 -1.29 -6.76 23.69
C VAL A 275 -1.45 -8.04 22.87
N GLU A 276 -0.40 -8.45 22.18
CA GLU A 276 -0.26 -9.78 21.61
C GLU A 276 0.69 -10.59 22.48
N ASP A 277 0.14 -11.39 23.41
CA ASP A 277 0.94 -12.16 24.40
C ASP A 277 1.89 -13.14 23.74
N ASP A 278 1.46 -13.80 22.67
CA ASP A 278 2.26 -14.75 21.88
C ASP A 278 3.49 -14.09 21.19
N PHE A 279 3.52 -12.76 21.10
CA PHE A 279 4.57 -11.99 20.42
C PHE A 279 5.44 -11.16 21.38
N VAL A 280 5.28 -11.33 22.68
CA VAL A 280 6.11 -10.65 23.69
C VAL A 280 7.58 -11.06 23.59
N ASP A 281 7.87 -12.35 23.39
CA ASP A 281 9.25 -12.82 23.24
C ASP A 281 9.85 -12.36 21.90
N THR A 282 9.06 -12.33 20.83
CA THR A 282 9.50 -11.76 19.55
C THR A 282 9.83 -10.27 19.68
N ALA A 283 9.05 -9.50 20.44
CA ALA A 283 9.35 -8.09 20.71
C ALA A 283 10.68 -7.93 21.47
N LYS A 284 11.00 -8.83 22.43
CA LYS A 284 12.31 -8.85 23.10
C LYS A 284 13.46 -9.14 22.10
N GLU A 285 13.26 -10.11 21.21
CA GLU A 285 14.25 -10.46 20.18
C GLU A 285 14.54 -9.28 19.24
N VAL A 286 13.50 -8.56 18.80
CA VAL A 286 13.64 -7.35 17.97
C VAL A 286 14.42 -6.26 18.71
N MET A 287 14.13 -6.02 19.99
CA MET A 287 14.86 -5.02 20.80
C MET A 287 16.33 -5.45 21.00
N ALA A 288 16.57 -6.71 21.30
CA ALA A 288 17.93 -7.26 21.46
C ALA A 288 18.73 -7.20 20.14
N LYS A 289 18.08 -7.46 19.00
CA LYS A 289 18.69 -7.32 17.67
C LYS A 289 19.08 -5.86 17.42
N ALA A 290 18.21 -4.91 17.75
CA ALA A 290 18.48 -3.48 17.60
C ALA A 290 19.72 -3.07 18.42
N GLU A 291 19.78 -3.47 19.69
CA GLU A 291 20.92 -3.19 20.58
C GLU A 291 22.22 -3.79 20.03
N LYS A 292 22.19 -5.05 19.60
CA LYS A 292 23.34 -5.73 18.98
C LYS A 292 23.86 -5.04 17.73
N LEU A 293 22.96 -4.43 16.94
CA LEU A 293 23.29 -3.67 15.73
C LEU A 293 23.64 -2.20 16.01
N GLY A 294 23.63 -1.74 17.29
CA GLY A 294 23.85 -0.36 17.66
C GLY A 294 22.76 0.59 17.15
N LYS A 295 21.53 0.07 16.95
CA LYS A 295 20.38 0.82 16.49
C LYS A 295 19.49 1.21 17.66
N THR A 296 18.78 2.34 17.55
CA THR A 296 17.92 2.83 18.62
C THR A 296 16.45 2.59 18.28
N ILE A 297 15.72 1.89 19.17
CA ILE A 297 14.27 1.82 19.16
C ILE A 297 13.74 2.76 20.24
N LEU A 298 12.97 3.76 19.83
CA LEU A 298 12.29 4.69 20.73
C LEU A 298 10.88 4.17 21.00
N LEU A 299 10.60 3.89 22.28
CA LEU A 299 9.27 3.58 22.81
C LEU A 299 8.78 4.79 23.61
N PRO A 300 7.46 4.98 23.78
CA PRO A 300 6.93 6.08 24.58
C PRO A 300 7.43 6.08 26.03
N SER A 301 7.70 7.27 26.55
CA SER A 301 8.02 7.51 27.96
C SER A 301 6.79 7.90 28.77
N ASP A 302 5.78 8.53 28.12
CA ASP A 302 4.46 8.81 28.69
C ASP A 302 3.35 8.47 27.70
N ILE A 303 2.16 8.18 28.21
CA ILE A 303 1.03 7.67 27.44
C ILE A 303 -0.26 8.36 27.90
N ILE A 304 -1.11 8.70 26.94
CA ILE A 304 -2.49 9.05 27.17
C ILE A 304 -3.27 7.74 27.36
N ILE A 305 -3.85 7.58 28.53
CA ILE A 305 -4.66 6.40 28.88
C ILE A 305 -6.12 6.78 29.02
N ALA A 306 -7.02 5.78 28.88
CA ALA A 306 -8.45 5.93 29.06
C ALA A 306 -9.01 4.78 29.90
N ASP A 307 -10.13 5.04 30.59
CA ASP A 307 -10.89 4.04 31.37
C ASP A 307 -11.68 3.07 30.46
N LYS A 308 -12.00 3.50 29.23
CA LYS A 308 -12.75 2.71 28.21
C LYS A 308 -12.43 3.19 26.81
N PHE A 309 -12.74 2.37 25.81
CA PHE A 309 -12.62 2.75 24.39
C PHE A 309 -13.93 3.37 23.91
N ALA A 310 -14.16 4.65 24.23
CA ALA A 310 -15.37 5.38 23.86
C ALA A 310 -15.09 6.90 23.74
N PRO A 311 -15.91 7.66 22.97
CA PRO A 311 -15.72 9.10 22.81
C PRO A 311 -15.87 9.91 24.10
N ASP A 312 -16.57 9.37 25.07
CA ASP A 312 -16.84 9.94 26.40
C ASP A 312 -15.96 9.35 27.51
N ALA A 313 -14.84 8.72 27.15
CA ALA A 313 -13.92 8.13 28.13
C ALA A 313 -13.21 9.19 28.97
N GLU A 314 -12.97 8.88 30.24
CA GLU A 314 -12.02 9.65 31.05
C GLU A 314 -10.61 9.38 30.59
N THR A 315 -9.81 10.42 30.42
CA THR A 315 -8.43 10.31 29.94
C THR A 315 -7.47 11.00 30.89
N GLN A 316 -6.27 10.44 31.01
CA GLN A 316 -5.16 11.06 31.72
C GLN A 316 -3.83 10.72 31.09
N VAL A 317 -2.79 11.52 31.37
CA VAL A 317 -1.42 11.26 30.95
C VAL A 317 -0.67 10.61 32.10
N VAL A 318 -0.03 9.48 31.85
CA VAL A 318 0.79 8.77 32.85
C VAL A 318 2.14 8.38 32.24
N ALA A 319 3.16 8.14 33.08
CA ALA A 319 4.38 7.52 32.64
C ALA A 319 4.10 6.10 32.08
N ALA A 320 4.88 5.68 31.08
CA ALA A 320 4.65 4.39 30.40
C ALA A 320 4.79 3.17 31.33
N ASP A 321 5.46 3.32 32.47
CA ASP A 321 5.61 2.30 33.52
C ASP A 321 4.56 2.40 34.63
N ALA A 322 3.62 3.35 34.51
CA ALA A 322 2.61 3.66 35.55
C ALA A 322 1.16 3.53 35.05
N ILE A 323 0.91 2.71 34.02
CA ILE A 323 -0.45 2.46 33.54
C ILE A 323 -1.21 1.63 34.59
N PRO A 324 -2.32 2.18 35.18
CA PRO A 324 -3.06 1.46 36.21
C PRO A 324 -3.84 0.26 35.65
N ASP A 325 -4.11 -0.70 36.52
CA ASP A 325 -5.04 -1.78 36.18
C ASP A 325 -6.42 -1.22 35.81
N GLY A 326 -7.04 -1.81 34.79
CA GLY A 326 -8.35 -1.37 34.30
C GLY A 326 -8.30 -0.21 33.29
N TRP A 327 -7.17 0.47 33.16
CA TRP A 327 -6.97 1.51 32.15
C TRP A 327 -6.27 0.99 30.92
N MET A 328 -6.54 1.60 29.77
CA MET A 328 -5.89 1.26 28.49
C MET A 328 -5.13 2.44 27.91
N GLY A 329 -3.96 2.18 27.37
CA GLY A 329 -3.21 3.17 26.61
C GLY A 329 -3.81 3.38 25.23
N LEU A 330 -3.88 4.64 24.79
CA LEU A 330 -4.45 5.03 23.51
C LEU A 330 -3.44 5.73 22.59
N ASP A 331 -2.66 6.68 23.14
CA ASP A 331 -1.76 7.51 22.32
C ASP A 331 -0.53 7.94 23.13
N ASN A 332 0.45 8.53 22.45
CA ASN A 332 1.63 9.10 23.06
C ASN A 332 1.28 10.34 23.91
N GLY A 333 1.93 10.48 25.04
CA GLY A 333 1.86 11.70 25.82
C GLY A 333 2.74 12.83 25.28
N PRO A 334 2.65 14.02 25.92
CA PRO A 334 3.41 15.20 25.49
C PRO A 334 4.93 15.05 25.65
N ALA A 335 5.42 14.34 26.69
CA ALA A 335 6.85 14.08 26.87
C ALA A 335 7.39 13.20 25.74
N THR A 336 6.70 12.10 25.43
CA THR A 336 7.00 11.22 24.28
C THR A 336 7.08 12.02 22.99
N THR A 337 6.12 12.93 22.75
CA THR A 337 6.10 13.77 21.56
C THR A 337 7.32 14.70 21.49
N ALA A 338 7.75 15.25 22.63
CA ALA A 338 8.96 16.08 22.70
C ALA A 338 10.23 15.27 22.42
N GLU A 339 10.35 14.09 23.04
CA GLU A 339 11.46 13.14 22.79
C GLU A 339 11.54 12.69 21.33
N GLN A 340 10.38 12.40 20.70
CA GLN A 340 10.34 12.04 19.29
C GLN A 340 10.81 13.18 18.37
N LYS A 341 10.47 14.44 18.69
CA LYS A 341 10.96 15.60 17.96
C LYS A 341 12.48 15.76 18.07
N GLU A 342 13.03 15.62 19.28
CA GLU A 342 14.46 15.66 19.51
C GLU A 342 15.19 14.49 18.83
N PHE A 343 14.59 13.29 18.87
CA PHE A 343 15.14 12.09 18.25
C PHE A 343 15.22 12.18 16.72
N LEU A 344 14.35 12.98 16.09
CA LEU A 344 14.30 13.20 14.66
C LEU A 344 15.12 14.43 14.20
N SER A 345 15.53 15.30 15.12
CA SER A 345 16.36 16.45 14.80
C SER A 345 17.85 16.10 14.74
#